data_c5df5fe3d8864ffbe7b8c1fc5ca28db2
#
_entry.id   c5df5fe3d8864ffbe7b8c1fc5ca28db2
#
_cell.length_a   1.000
_cell.length_b   1.000
_cell.length_c   1.000
_cell.angle_alpha   90.00
_cell.angle_beta   90.00
_cell.angle_gamma   90.00
#
_symmetry.space_group_name_H-M   'P 1'
#
loop_
_entity.id
_entity.type
_entity.pdbx_description
1 polymer ?
#
loop_
_entity_poly.entity_id
_entity_poly.type
_entity_poly.pdbx_seq_one_letter_code
_entity_poly.pdbx_strand_id
1 'polypeptide(L)'
;MGDVVSPFGCDYLMKTLPKLKRDYSADLTIVNAENSAAGNGVTPKSAQSVFDAGADVITLGNHSLRRPEIYDYLEHEKYIIRPANYHSSAPGRGMVVVDKGYLKAAVINLQGATYSEPVRNPFECAKQEILMAREAGASIIIIDFHAEATSEKRALGFYLDGEVSVVFGTHTHVQTSDNQILPNGTGYITDLGMTGPRDSVLGVAPKCVIEKFCTGLPVKFKNEDGPCVVEGCFFETDNKTGETVYTEIFRR
;
A
#
# COMPACT_ATOMS: atom_id res chain seq x y z
N MET A 1 -1.81 -4.76 3.74
CA MET A 1 -2.86 -5.29 2.83
C MET A 1 -2.59 -4.74 1.45
N GLY A 2 -2.63 -5.61 0.41
CA GLY A 2 -2.44 -5.22 -0.98
C GLY A 2 -3.53 -4.31 -1.52
N ASP A 3 -3.32 -3.86 -2.74
CA ASP A 3 -4.18 -2.86 -3.40
C ASP A 3 -5.65 -3.25 -3.40
N VAL A 4 -6.50 -2.42 -2.77
CA VAL A 4 -7.95 -2.61 -2.78
C VAL A 4 -8.50 -2.19 -4.13
N VAL A 5 -9.09 -3.14 -4.85
CA VAL A 5 -9.58 -2.93 -6.21
C VAL A 5 -11.10 -2.93 -6.23
N SER A 6 -11.69 -1.81 -6.65
CA SER A 6 -13.11 -1.59 -6.87
C SER A 6 -13.98 -1.64 -5.59
N PRO A 7 -15.26 -1.29 -5.66
CA PRO A 7 -16.21 -1.47 -4.57
C PRO A 7 -16.33 -2.92 -4.08
N PHE A 8 -16.13 -3.91 -4.96
CA PHE A 8 -16.16 -5.34 -4.57
C PHE A 8 -15.02 -5.67 -3.60
N GLY A 9 -13.82 -5.12 -3.84
CA GLY A 9 -12.69 -5.22 -2.91
C GLY A 9 -12.97 -4.56 -1.57
N CYS A 10 -13.57 -3.37 -1.56
CA CYS A 10 -13.98 -2.68 -0.33
C CYS A 10 -14.99 -3.51 0.48
N ASP A 11 -16.02 -4.04 -0.18
CA ASP A 11 -17.06 -4.86 0.47
C ASP A 11 -16.49 -6.17 1.05
N TYR A 12 -15.51 -6.76 0.35
CA TYR A 12 -14.86 -7.98 0.83
C TYR A 12 -13.90 -7.69 1.98
N LEU A 13 -13.15 -6.58 1.91
CA LEU A 13 -12.29 -6.12 2.99
C LEU A 13 -13.09 -5.89 4.26
N MET A 14 -14.25 -5.23 4.18
CA MET A 14 -15.13 -4.96 5.33
C MET A 14 -15.58 -6.24 6.05
N LYS A 15 -15.79 -7.32 5.30
CA LYS A 15 -16.17 -8.62 5.87
C LYS A 15 -14.99 -9.38 6.48
N THR A 16 -13.79 -9.17 5.96
CA THR A 16 -12.63 -10.03 6.23
C THR A 16 -11.64 -9.41 7.20
N LEU A 17 -11.38 -8.10 7.09
CA LEU A 17 -10.36 -7.40 7.88
C LEU A 17 -10.59 -7.47 9.40
N PRO A 18 -11.81 -7.32 9.94
CA PRO A 18 -12.01 -7.42 11.40
C PRO A 18 -11.61 -8.79 11.97
N LYS A 19 -11.78 -9.86 11.19
CA LYS A 19 -11.32 -11.19 11.58
C LYS A 19 -9.81 -11.31 11.50
N LEU A 20 -9.19 -10.85 10.42
CA LEU A 20 -7.73 -10.86 10.26
C LEU A 20 -7.02 -10.09 11.38
N LYS A 21 -7.53 -8.90 11.74
CA LYS A 21 -6.97 -8.12 12.88
C LYS A 21 -6.98 -8.90 14.18
N ARG A 22 -8.02 -9.67 14.44
CA ARG A 22 -8.09 -10.53 15.64
C ARG A 22 -7.17 -11.74 15.54
N ASP A 23 -7.19 -12.43 14.39
CA ASP A 23 -6.41 -13.66 14.19
C ASP A 23 -4.90 -13.39 14.34
N TYR A 24 -4.43 -12.23 13.86
CA TYR A 24 -3.03 -11.79 13.97
C TYR A 24 -2.75 -10.87 15.17
N SER A 25 -3.76 -10.52 15.98
CA SER A 25 -3.63 -9.53 17.06
C SER A 25 -2.95 -8.25 16.60
N ALA A 26 -3.31 -7.76 15.40
CA ALA A 26 -2.59 -6.69 14.72
C ALA A 26 -2.78 -5.34 15.42
N ASP A 27 -1.68 -4.73 15.86
CA ASP A 27 -1.65 -3.39 16.47
C ASP A 27 -1.87 -2.28 15.45
N LEU A 28 -1.38 -2.45 14.23
CA LEU A 28 -1.49 -1.47 13.15
C LEU A 28 -1.85 -2.17 11.84
N THR A 29 -2.83 -1.63 11.13
CA THR A 29 -3.27 -2.15 9.85
C THR A 29 -3.16 -1.08 8.77
N ILE A 30 -2.31 -1.33 7.78
CA ILE A 30 -2.08 -0.46 6.63
C ILE A 30 -2.70 -1.11 5.40
N VAL A 31 -3.47 -0.33 4.64
CA VAL A 31 -4.18 -0.80 3.44
C VAL A 31 -3.89 0.13 2.29
N ASN A 32 -3.38 -0.39 1.17
CA ASN A 32 -3.32 0.40 -0.05
C ASN A 32 -4.71 0.45 -0.71
N ALA A 33 -5.24 1.65 -0.90
CA ALA A 33 -6.60 1.85 -1.42
C ALA A 33 -6.65 2.70 -2.70
N GLU A 34 -5.54 2.83 -3.43
CA GLU A 34 -5.47 3.69 -4.60
C GLU A 34 -6.47 3.33 -5.71
N ASN A 35 -6.93 2.07 -5.76
CA ASN A 35 -7.84 1.54 -6.77
C ASN A 35 -9.24 1.20 -6.21
N SER A 36 -9.60 1.71 -5.05
CA SER A 36 -10.83 1.38 -4.31
C SER A 36 -12.11 1.93 -4.95
N ALA A 37 -12.02 2.95 -5.79
CA ALA A 37 -13.19 3.47 -6.51
C ALA A 37 -13.57 2.61 -7.74
N ALA A 38 -14.79 2.74 -8.21
CA ALA A 38 -15.23 2.11 -9.46
C ALA A 38 -14.37 2.61 -10.65
N GLY A 39 -13.74 1.69 -11.36
CA GLY A 39 -12.78 1.99 -12.43
C GLY A 39 -11.36 2.02 -11.87
N ASN A 40 -10.92 3.13 -11.34
CA ASN A 40 -9.65 3.28 -10.61
C ASN A 40 -9.63 4.61 -9.82
N GLY A 41 -8.55 4.83 -9.06
CA GLY A 41 -8.44 5.96 -8.17
C GLY A 41 -9.18 5.71 -6.85
N VAL A 42 -9.21 6.72 -6.00
CA VAL A 42 -9.84 6.72 -4.68
C VAL A 42 -10.82 7.90 -4.59
N THR A 43 -11.93 7.71 -3.90
CA THR A 43 -12.89 8.77 -3.56
C THR A 43 -13.02 8.88 -2.05
N PRO A 44 -13.53 10.00 -1.49
CA PRO A 44 -13.82 10.09 -0.06
C PRO A 44 -14.69 8.92 0.43
N LYS A 45 -15.69 8.52 -0.36
CA LYS A 45 -16.58 7.40 -0.01
C LYS A 45 -15.84 6.07 0.03
N SER A 46 -14.99 5.77 -0.95
CA SER A 46 -14.25 4.49 -0.96
C SER A 46 -13.16 4.47 0.12
N ALA A 47 -12.48 5.59 0.39
CA ALA A 47 -11.54 5.71 1.48
C ALA A 47 -12.23 5.49 2.85
N GLN A 48 -13.40 6.11 3.06
CA GLN A 48 -14.17 5.90 4.28
C GLN A 48 -14.57 4.42 4.46
N SER A 49 -14.99 3.73 3.39
CA SER A 49 -15.30 2.30 3.47
C SER A 49 -14.10 1.45 3.91
N VAL A 50 -12.89 1.83 3.51
CA VAL A 50 -11.65 1.14 3.93
C VAL A 50 -11.33 1.43 5.40
N PHE A 51 -11.54 2.67 5.89
CA PHE A 51 -11.43 2.98 7.31
C PHE A 51 -12.49 2.25 8.14
N ASP A 52 -13.74 2.22 7.67
CA ASP A 52 -14.84 1.52 8.35
C ASP A 52 -14.59 0.00 8.44
N ALA A 53 -13.85 -0.57 7.48
CA ALA A 53 -13.40 -1.97 7.54
C ALA A 53 -12.37 -2.21 8.65
N GLY A 54 -11.71 -1.17 9.14
CA GLY A 54 -10.76 -1.23 10.26
C GLY A 54 -9.31 -0.92 9.89
N ALA A 55 -9.04 -0.30 8.74
CA ALA A 55 -7.72 0.23 8.43
C ALA A 55 -7.34 1.35 9.39
N ASP A 56 -6.11 1.34 9.89
CA ASP A 56 -5.57 2.43 10.71
C ASP A 56 -4.90 3.50 9.83
N VAL A 57 -4.31 3.10 8.70
CA VAL A 57 -3.69 4.00 7.71
C VAL A 57 -4.02 3.50 6.31
N ILE A 58 -4.37 4.44 5.43
CA ILE A 58 -4.52 4.19 4.00
C ILE A 58 -3.31 4.76 3.27
N THR A 59 -2.63 3.92 2.48
CA THR A 59 -1.62 4.33 1.50
C THR A 59 -2.23 4.35 0.10
N LEU A 60 -1.60 5.08 -0.79
CA LEU A 60 -2.02 5.25 -2.16
C LEU A 60 -0.85 4.96 -3.13
N GLY A 61 -0.97 5.39 -4.39
CA GLY A 61 0.04 5.19 -5.42
C GLY A 61 -0.15 6.13 -6.61
N ASN A 62 0.14 5.66 -7.82
CA ASN A 62 0.07 6.48 -9.04
C ASN A 62 -1.35 6.95 -9.41
N HIS A 63 -2.38 6.35 -8.83
CA HIS A 63 -3.77 6.82 -9.01
C HIS A 63 -4.28 7.73 -7.87
N SER A 64 -3.42 8.15 -6.94
CA SER A 64 -3.79 8.98 -5.78
C SER A 64 -4.62 10.21 -6.15
N LEU A 65 -4.23 10.89 -7.24
CA LEU A 65 -4.83 12.15 -7.67
C LEU A 65 -5.71 11.98 -8.93
N ARG A 66 -6.11 10.76 -9.24
CA ARG A 66 -6.91 10.45 -10.43
C ARG A 66 -8.30 11.08 -10.40
N ARG A 67 -8.83 11.30 -9.20
CA ARG A 67 -10.17 11.82 -8.97
C ARG A 67 -10.12 13.12 -8.17
N PRO A 68 -10.54 14.25 -8.75
CA PRO A 68 -10.45 15.55 -8.07
C PRO A 68 -11.21 15.62 -6.74
N GLU A 69 -12.28 14.84 -6.58
CA GLU A 69 -13.06 14.81 -5.35
C GLU A 69 -12.29 14.33 -4.11
N ILE A 70 -11.12 13.71 -4.30
CA ILE A 70 -10.28 13.26 -3.19
C ILE A 70 -9.38 14.38 -2.64
N TYR A 71 -9.13 15.46 -3.38
CA TYR A 71 -8.10 16.44 -3.04
C TYR A 71 -8.34 17.09 -1.67
N ASP A 72 -9.54 17.59 -1.45
CA ASP A 72 -9.92 18.21 -0.18
C ASP A 72 -9.90 17.18 0.97
N TYR A 73 -10.28 15.95 0.71
CA TYR A 73 -10.22 14.86 1.69
C TYR A 73 -8.77 14.53 2.09
N LEU A 74 -7.83 14.52 1.15
CA LEU A 74 -6.40 14.31 1.43
C LEU A 74 -5.78 15.41 2.31
N GLU A 75 -6.28 16.64 2.22
CA GLU A 75 -5.80 17.73 3.08
C GLU A 75 -6.26 17.58 4.52
N HIS A 76 -7.49 17.12 4.74
CA HIS A 76 -8.14 17.12 6.05
C HIS A 76 -8.02 15.77 6.77
N GLU A 77 -8.08 14.64 6.04
CA GLU A 77 -7.93 13.31 6.66
C GLU A 77 -6.45 13.00 6.92
N LYS A 78 -6.11 12.80 8.19
CA LYS A 78 -4.72 12.61 8.63
C LYS A 78 -4.15 11.27 8.19
N TYR A 79 -4.96 10.22 8.21
CA TYR A 79 -4.50 8.84 8.10
C TYR A 79 -4.61 8.24 6.68
N ILE A 80 -4.86 9.08 5.67
CA ILE A 80 -4.69 8.74 4.27
C ILE A 80 -3.49 9.49 3.71
N ILE A 81 -2.54 8.77 3.11
CA ILE A 81 -1.29 9.33 2.61
C ILE A 81 -1.06 8.96 1.14
N ARG A 82 -0.60 9.93 0.37
CA ARG A 82 -0.15 9.75 -1.02
C ARG A 82 1.37 9.62 -1.09
N PRO A 83 1.96 9.25 -2.24
CA PRO A 83 3.43 9.17 -2.34
C PRO A 83 4.12 10.48 -1.94
N ALA A 84 5.09 10.38 -1.01
CA ALA A 84 5.84 11.52 -0.47
C ALA A 84 6.71 12.19 -1.53
N ASN A 85 7.15 11.43 -2.53
CA ASN A 85 7.99 11.92 -3.62
C ASN A 85 7.22 12.61 -4.75
N TYR A 86 5.93 12.91 -4.57
CA TYR A 86 5.19 13.84 -5.42
C TYR A 86 5.66 15.28 -5.22
N HIS A 87 5.26 16.18 -6.11
CA HIS A 87 5.55 17.60 -5.97
C HIS A 87 4.93 18.15 -4.67
N SER A 88 5.60 19.10 -4.02
CA SER A 88 5.18 19.67 -2.73
C SER A 88 3.81 20.36 -2.77
N SER A 89 3.35 20.80 -3.94
CA SER A 89 2.01 21.40 -4.13
C SER A 89 0.91 20.36 -4.32
N ALA A 90 1.22 19.05 -4.38
CA ALA A 90 0.19 18.03 -4.46
C ALA A 90 -0.57 17.95 -3.13
N PRO A 91 -1.93 17.84 -3.16
CA PRO A 91 -2.74 17.81 -1.95
C PRO A 91 -2.38 16.62 -1.04
N GLY A 92 -2.52 16.82 0.26
CA GLY A 92 -2.25 15.81 1.27
C GLY A 92 -0.77 15.62 1.59
N ARG A 93 -0.46 14.57 2.32
CA ARG A 93 0.87 14.27 2.88
C ARG A 93 1.38 12.91 2.45
N GLY A 94 2.70 12.69 2.58
CA GLY A 94 3.35 11.43 2.20
C GLY A 94 3.72 10.54 3.38
N MET A 95 3.63 11.07 4.61
CA MET A 95 3.92 10.36 5.85
C MET A 95 2.89 10.68 6.90
N VAL A 96 2.62 9.72 7.78
CA VAL A 96 1.84 9.91 9.00
C VAL A 96 2.46 9.16 10.17
N VAL A 97 2.39 9.75 11.36
CA VAL A 97 2.75 9.08 12.62
C VAL A 97 1.46 8.70 13.35
N VAL A 98 1.34 7.40 13.64
CA VAL A 98 0.30 6.81 14.48
C VAL A 98 0.88 6.62 15.88
N ASP A 99 0.24 7.23 16.87
CA ASP A 99 0.62 7.12 18.27
C ASP A 99 -0.52 6.43 19.04
N LYS A 100 -0.25 5.23 19.55
CA LYS A 100 -1.19 4.44 20.37
C LYS A 100 -0.76 4.39 21.85
N GLY A 101 0.17 5.29 22.26
CA GLY A 101 0.72 5.34 23.59
C GLY A 101 1.81 4.31 23.85
N TYR A 102 1.56 3.04 23.59
CA TYR A 102 2.53 1.94 23.72
C TYR A 102 3.32 1.68 22.41
N LEU A 103 2.84 2.18 21.29
CA LEU A 103 3.43 2.05 19.95
C LEU A 103 3.41 3.40 19.27
N LYS A 104 4.54 3.84 18.74
CA LYS A 104 4.62 5.04 17.89
C LYS A 104 5.24 4.64 16.55
N ALA A 105 4.42 4.56 15.53
CA ALA A 105 4.81 4.08 14.20
C ALA A 105 4.63 5.16 13.14
N ALA A 106 5.63 5.35 12.29
CA ALA A 106 5.51 6.16 11.07
C ALA A 106 5.20 5.26 9.87
N VAL A 107 4.26 5.67 9.06
CA VAL A 107 3.96 5.07 7.76
C VAL A 107 4.31 6.08 6.68
N ILE A 108 5.14 5.66 5.73
CA ILE A 108 5.62 6.46 4.60
C ILE A 108 5.14 5.79 3.32
N ASN A 109 4.58 6.55 2.40
CA ASN A 109 4.23 6.06 1.07
C ASN A 109 5.20 6.66 0.04
N LEU A 110 5.72 5.84 -0.85
CA LEU A 110 6.62 6.24 -1.94
C LEU A 110 6.15 5.62 -3.25
N GLN A 111 6.39 6.33 -4.37
CA GLN A 111 6.17 5.80 -5.72
C GLN A 111 7.50 5.55 -6.40
N GLY A 112 7.62 4.41 -7.08
CA GLY A 112 8.75 4.09 -7.95
C GLY A 112 8.83 5.03 -9.14
N ALA A 113 10.03 5.24 -9.66
CA ALA A 113 10.29 6.06 -10.84
C ALA A 113 10.38 5.23 -12.13
N THR A 114 10.69 3.93 -12.01
CA THR A 114 10.85 3.04 -13.16
C THR A 114 9.49 2.69 -13.77
N TYR A 115 9.30 2.97 -15.05
CA TYR A 115 8.05 2.75 -15.82
C TYR A 115 6.83 3.52 -15.29
N SER A 116 7.03 4.59 -14.54
CA SER A 116 5.95 5.41 -13.99
C SER A 116 6.07 6.88 -14.40
N GLU A 117 5.06 7.68 -14.09
CA GLU A 117 5.09 9.13 -14.27
C GLU A 117 6.25 9.76 -13.49
N PRO A 118 6.84 10.87 -13.96
CA PRO A 118 7.96 11.51 -13.32
C PRO A 118 7.67 11.91 -11.87
N VAL A 119 8.48 11.42 -10.95
CA VAL A 119 8.45 11.76 -9.53
C VAL A 119 9.86 12.10 -9.04
N ARG A 120 9.98 12.72 -7.86
CA ARG A 120 11.29 12.89 -7.21
C ARG A 120 11.88 11.52 -6.90
N ASN A 121 13.22 11.46 -6.87
CA ASN A 121 13.94 10.21 -6.58
C ASN A 121 13.41 9.58 -5.27
N PRO A 122 12.86 8.35 -5.30
CA PRO A 122 12.28 7.72 -4.11
C PRO A 122 13.32 7.38 -3.05
N PHE A 123 14.58 7.08 -3.42
CA PHE A 123 15.65 6.76 -2.48
C PHE A 123 16.05 7.98 -1.64
N GLU A 124 16.20 9.15 -2.28
CA GLU A 124 16.49 10.39 -1.59
C GLU A 124 15.31 10.84 -0.72
N CYS A 125 14.10 10.74 -1.25
CA CYS A 125 12.89 11.07 -0.51
C CYS A 125 12.72 10.18 0.73
N ALA A 126 12.97 8.87 0.60
CA ALA A 126 12.92 7.94 1.73
C ALA A 126 13.79 8.40 2.90
N LYS A 127 15.04 8.82 2.64
CA LYS A 127 15.95 9.30 3.71
C LYS A 127 15.41 10.55 4.42
N GLN A 128 14.82 11.47 3.66
CA GLN A 128 14.22 12.68 4.23
C GLN A 128 13.02 12.34 5.13
N GLU A 129 12.12 11.49 4.66
CA GLU A 129 10.94 11.09 5.42
C GLU A 129 11.31 10.25 6.66
N ILE A 130 12.32 9.37 6.58
CA ILE A 130 12.83 8.60 7.72
C ILE A 130 13.40 9.54 8.80
N LEU A 131 14.14 10.58 8.40
CA LEU A 131 14.66 11.56 9.35
C LEU A 131 13.52 12.27 10.09
N MET A 132 12.53 12.76 9.35
CA MET A 132 11.34 13.41 9.93
C MET A 132 10.54 12.46 10.83
N ALA A 133 10.42 11.18 10.46
CA ALA A 133 9.75 10.17 11.28
C ALA A 133 10.48 9.96 12.63
N ARG A 134 11.80 9.89 12.60
CA ARG A 134 12.64 9.78 13.82
C ARG A 134 12.55 11.02 14.70
N GLU A 135 12.59 12.22 14.11
CA GLU A 135 12.41 13.49 14.83
C GLU A 135 11.01 13.58 15.48
N ALA A 136 9.99 13.00 14.83
CA ALA A 136 8.65 12.88 15.42
C ALA A 136 8.57 11.79 16.51
N GLY A 137 9.66 11.06 16.78
CA GLY A 137 9.76 10.05 17.82
C GLY A 137 9.18 8.68 17.45
N ALA A 138 9.05 8.36 16.16
CA ALA A 138 8.63 7.04 15.74
C ALA A 138 9.75 6.01 15.98
N SER A 139 9.42 4.92 16.68
CA SER A 139 10.31 3.76 16.89
C SER A 139 10.16 2.70 15.80
N ILE A 140 8.99 2.64 15.19
CA ILE A 140 8.67 1.73 14.08
C ILE A 140 8.47 2.58 12.83
N ILE A 141 9.19 2.25 11.75
CA ILE A 141 9.07 2.96 10.45
C ILE A 141 8.71 1.95 9.39
N ILE A 142 7.62 2.20 8.69
CA ILE A 142 7.05 1.29 7.69
C ILE A 142 6.91 2.04 6.37
N ILE A 143 7.41 1.45 5.28
CA ILE A 143 7.36 2.04 3.94
C ILE A 143 6.49 1.18 3.03
N ASP A 144 5.45 1.79 2.46
CA ASP A 144 4.75 1.29 1.27
C ASP A 144 5.45 1.84 0.02
N PHE A 145 6.10 0.97 -0.73
CA PHE A 145 6.75 1.31 -1.99
C PHE A 145 5.91 0.85 -3.18
N HIS A 146 5.08 1.76 -3.66
CA HIS A 146 4.19 1.56 -4.79
C HIS A 146 4.95 1.66 -6.12
N ALA A 147 5.41 0.54 -6.68
CA ALA A 147 6.31 0.51 -7.82
C ALA A 147 6.09 -0.71 -8.73
N GLU A 148 6.30 -0.52 -10.04
CA GLU A 148 6.21 -1.58 -11.04
C GLU A 148 7.41 -2.52 -11.01
N ALA A 149 8.63 -1.97 -11.01
CA ALA A 149 9.86 -2.75 -11.22
C ALA A 149 10.32 -3.48 -9.95
N THR A 150 10.40 -4.81 -10.01
CA THR A 150 10.90 -5.64 -8.90
C THR A 150 12.33 -5.31 -8.51
N SER A 151 13.19 -4.94 -9.48
CA SER A 151 14.57 -4.52 -9.21
C SER A 151 14.64 -3.22 -8.40
N GLU A 152 13.76 -2.25 -8.67
CA GLU A 152 13.67 -1.01 -7.92
C GLU A 152 13.17 -1.27 -6.49
N LYS A 153 12.16 -2.14 -6.34
CA LYS A 153 11.64 -2.57 -5.03
C LYS A 153 12.73 -3.25 -4.18
N ARG A 154 13.42 -4.23 -4.75
CA ARG A 154 14.52 -4.92 -4.07
C ARG A 154 15.66 -3.98 -3.70
N ALA A 155 16.04 -3.07 -4.63
CA ALA A 155 17.10 -2.10 -4.37
C ALA A 155 16.75 -1.17 -3.21
N LEU A 156 15.50 -0.66 -3.14
CA LEU A 156 15.07 0.18 -2.02
C LEU A 156 15.07 -0.60 -0.70
N GLY A 157 14.59 -1.86 -0.71
CA GLY A 157 14.64 -2.72 0.48
C GLY A 157 16.04 -2.85 1.05
N PHE A 158 17.04 -3.21 0.24
CA PHE A 158 18.43 -3.30 0.67
C PHE A 158 19.05 -1.96 1.04
N TYR A 159 18.68 -0.88 0.34
CA TYR A 159 19.17 0.47 0.63
C TYR A 159 18.74 0.97 2.02
N LEU A 160 17.59 0.50 2.49
CA LEU A 160 17.02 0.90 3.77
C LEU A 160 17.13 -0.19 4.85
N ASP A 161 17.82 -1.29 4.54
CA ASP A 161 17.97 -2.41 5.48
C ASP A 161 18.70 -1.99 6.76
N GLY A 162 18.04 -2.18 7.91
CA GLY A 162 18.47 -1.73 9.23
C GLY A 162 18.12 -0.27 9.56
N GLU A 163 17.53 0.49 8.63
CA GLU A 163 17.11 1.87 8.89
C GLU A 163 15.60 1.99 9.13
N VAL A 164 14.82 1.01 8.68
CA VAL A 164 13.37 0.95 8.85
C VAL A 164 12.94 -0.43 9.30
N SER A 165 11.77 -0.52 9.90
CA SER A 165 11.23 -1.79 10.37
C SER A 165 10.74 -2.67 9.23
N VAL A 166 10.02 -2.06 8.26
CA VAL A 166 9.39 -2.79 7.15
C VAL A 166 9.45 -2.00 5.87
N VAL A 167 9.75 -2.67 4.76
CA VAL A 167 9.51 -2.20 3.39
C VAL A 167 8.64 -3.23 2.70
N PHE A 168 7.45 -2.85 2.28
CA PHE A 168 6.59 -3.71 1.46
C PHE A 168 6.24 -3.01 0.14
N GLY A 169 6.11 -3.81 -0.92
CA GLY A 169 5.71 -3.30 -2.22
C GLY A 169 4.21 -3.47 -2.49
N THR A 170 3.69 -2.58 -3.34
CA THR A 170 2.33 -2.60 -3.90
C THR A 170 2.38 -2.28 -5.39
N HIS A 171 1.29 -2.19 -6.09
CA HIS A 171 1.10 -1.83 -7.49
C HIS A 171 0.84 -3.00 -8.44
N THR A 172 1.59 -4.10 -8.37
CA THR A 172 1.48 -5.15 -9.40
C THR A 172 0.23 -6.01 -9.24
N HIS A 173 -0.45 -5.95 -8.10
CA HIS A 173 -1.63 -6.74 -7.75
C HIS A 173 -1.38 -8.26 -7.72
N VAL A 174 -0.12 -8.69 -7.77
CA VAL A 174 0.27 -10.10 -7.73
C VAL A 174 1.16 -10.33 -6.51
N GLN A 175 0.65 -11.07 -5.53
CA GLN A 175 1.39 -11.36 -4.31
C GLN A 175 2.65 -12.18 -4.63
N THR A 176 3.80 -11.68 -4.16
CA THR A 176 5.07 -12.41 -4.24
C THR A 176 5.28 -13.29 -3.02
N SER A 177 6.16 -14.28 -3.12
CA SER A 177 6.48 -15.25 -2.06
C SER A 177 7.86 -15.01 -1.44
N ASP A 178 8.40 -13.82 -1.59
CA ASP A 178 9.75 -13.45 -1.15
C ASP A 178 9.78 -12.69 0.18
N ASN A 179 8.71 -12.82 0.99
CA ASN A 179 8.68 -12.24 2.31
C ASN A 179 9.82 -12.77 3.17
N GLN A 180 10.58 -11.88 3.76
CA GLN A 180 11.81 -12.19 4.48
C GLN A 180 12.18 -11.10 5.47
N ILE A 181 13.11 -11.41 6.36
CA ILE A 181 13.84 -10.42 7.14
C ILE A 181 15.20 -10.24 6.46
N LEU A 182 15.51 -9.00 6.08
CA LEU A 182 16.79 -8.66 5.46
C LEU A 182 17.93 -8.75 6.50
N PRO A 183 19.20 -8.81 6.06
CA PRO A 183 20.34 -9.07 6.95
C PRO A 183 20.47 -8.14 8.16
N ASN A 184 20.01 -6.90 8.08
CA ASN A 184 20.09 -5.91 9.16
C ASN A 184 18.74 -5.69 9.87
N GLY A 185 17.76 -6.61 9.72
CA GLY A 185 16.53 -6.66 10.52
C GLY A 185 15.31 -6.01 9.90
N THR A 186 15.38 -5.47 8.67
CA THR A 186 14.19 -4.93 7.99
C THR A 186 13.32 -6.06 7.41
N GLY A 187 12.04 -6.08 7.74
CA GLY A 187 11.05 -6.94 7.09
C GLY A 187 10.80 -6.50 5.65
N TYR A 188 10.72 -7.44 4.71
CA TYR A 188 10.59 -7.14 3.29
C TYR A 188 9.65 -8.10 2.56
N ILE A 189 8.89 -7.56 1.61
CA ILE A 189 8.19 -8.30 0.56
C ILE A 189 8.12 -7.44 -0.71
N THR A 190 8.32 -8.05 -1.87
CA THR A 190 8.29 -7.34 -3.17
C THR A 190 6.90 -6.82 -3.52
N ASP A 191 5.84 -7.60 -3.33
CA ASP A 191 4.47 -7.13 -3.55
C ASP A 191 3.47 -7.87 -2.67
N LEU A 192 2.54 -7.12 -2.07
CA LEU A 192 1.51 -7.65 -1.19
C LEU A 192 0.35 -8.34 -1.94
N GLY A 193 0.24 -8.14 -3.26
CA GLY A 193 -0.91 -8.58 -4.04
C GLY A 193 -2.07 -7.59 -4.00
N MET A 194 -3.30 -8.07 -4.06
CA MET A 194 -4.49 -7.22 -4.08
C MET A 194 -5.58 -7.68 -3.11
N THR A 195 -6.52 -6.79 -2.88
CA THR A 195 -7.82 -7.09 -2.26
C THR A 195 -8.92 -6.81 -3.28
N GLY A 196 -9.48 -7.86 -3.87
CA GLY A 196 -10.46 -7.69 -4.96
C GLY A 196 -10.83 -8.99 -5.66
N PRO A 197 -11.45 -8.92 -6.84
CA PRO A 197 -11.89 -10.09 -7.60
C PRO A 197 -10.75 -11.04 -7.93
N ARG A 198 -10.85 -12.28 -7.44
CA ARG A 198 -9.80 -13.31 -7.57
C ARG A 198 -9.60 -13.78 -9.01
N ASP A 199 -10.70 -14.06 -9.69
CA ASP A 199 -10.70 -14.66 -11.03
C ASP A 199 -10.70 -13.55 -12.11
N SER A 200 -9.71 -12.66 -12.01
CA SER A 200 -9.59 -11.44 -12.82
C SER A 200 -8.15 -11.25 -13.34
N VAL A 201 -7.96 -10.29 -14.22
CA VAL A 201 -6.62 -9.78 -14.55
C VAL A 201 -6.43 -8.48 -13.78
N LEU A 202 -5.79 -8.57 -12.62
CA LEU A 202 -5.49 -7.43 -11.73
C LEU A 202 -6.77 -6.64 -11.31
N GLY A 203 -7.90 -7.37 -11.14
CA GLY A 203 -9.20 -6.78 -10.82
C GLY A 203 -10.07 -6.42 -12.03
N VAL A 204 -9.54 -6.55 -13.25
CA VAL A 204 -10.25 -6.28 -14.51
C VAL A 204 -10.79 -7.58 -15.10
N ALA A 205 -11.98 -7.53 -15.72
CA ALA A 205 -12.59 -8.66 -16.40
C ALA A 205 -11.64 -9.24 -17.48
N PRO A 206 -11.30 -10.54 -17.42
CA PRO A 206 -10.29 -11.16 -18.30
C PRO A 206 -10.57 -10.95 -19.77
N LYS A 207 -11.84 -11.02 -20.17
CA LYS A 207 -12.26 -10.81 -21.56
C LYS A 207 -11.79 -9.47 -22.13
N CYS A 208 -11.92 -8.39 -21.37
CA CYS A 208 -11.51 -7.05 -21.81
C CYS A 208 -9.99 -6.95 -21.99
N VAL A 209 -9.22 -7.56 -21.09
CA VAL A 209 -7.76 -7.52 -21.12
C VAL A 209 -7.22 -8.39 -22.26
N ILE A 210 -7.77 -9.60 -22.42
CA ILE A 210 -7.39 -10.52 -23.50
C ILE A 210 -7.69 -9.88 -24.88
N GLU A 211 -8.88 -9.28 -25.06
CA GLU A 211 -9.24 -8.57 -26.29
C GLU A 211 -8.21 -7.48 -26.62
N LYS A 212 -7.84 -6.65 -25.64
CA LYS A 212 -6.83 -5.61 -25.83
C LYS A 212 -5.48 -6.17 -26.27
N PHE A 213 -5.00 -7.22 -25.62
CA PHE A 213 -3.70 -7.80 -25.95
C PHE A 213 -3.70 -8.56 -27.28
N CYS A 214 -4.81 -9.22 -27.64
CA CYS A 214 -4.93 -9.94 -28.91
C CYS A 214 -5.09 -9.01 -30.10
N THR A 215 -5.79 -7.90 -29.93
CA THR A 215 -6.15 -7.02 -31.06
C THR A 215 -5.32 -5.75 -31.15
N GLY A 216 -4.71 -5.30 -30.04
CA GLY A 216 -4.07 -3.98 -29.94
C GLY A 216 -5.05 -2.80 -29.93
N LEU A 217 -6.35 -3.05 -29.98
CA LEU A 217 -7.36 -2.01 -30.02
C LEU A 217 -7.64 -1.43 -28.63
N PRO A 218 -8.08 -0.16 -28.55
CA PRO A 218 -8.57 0.40 -27.29
C PRO A 218 -9.81 -0.35 -26.79
N VAL A 219 -9.76 -0.92 -25.60
CA VAL A 219 -10.88 -1.61 -24.96
C VAL A 219 -11.22 -0.91 -23.65
N LYS A 220 -12.50 -0.66 -23.42
CA LYS A 220 -12.96 -0.12 -22.14
C LYS A 220 -12.89 -1.21 -21.06
N PHE A 221 -12.00 -1.04 -20.11
CA PHE A 221 -11.87 -1.95 -18.98
C PHE A 221 -13.06 -1.83 -18.02
N LYS A 222 -13.49 -2.98 -17.49
CA LYS A 222 -14.50 -3.12 -16.45
C LYS A 222 -13.92 -3.93 -15.32
N ASN A 223 -14.22 -3.54 -14.09
CA ASN A 223 -13.88 -4.40 -12.95
C ASN A 223 -14.63 -5.72 -13.07
N GLU A 224 -13.98 -6.82 -12.66
CA GLU A 224 -14.63 -8.12 -12.55
C GLU A 224 -15.53 -8.14 -11.32
N ASP A 225 -16.63 -8.91 -11.39
CA ASP A 225 -17.56 -9.16 -10.28
C ASP A 225 -17.52 -10.66 -9.92
N GLY A 226 -16.95 -11.05 -8.89
CA GLY A 226 -16.83 -12.47 -8.58
C GLY A 226 -16.31 -12.71 -7.18
N PRO A 227 -15.93 -13.96 -6.89
CA PRO A 227 -15.27 -14.27 -5.64
C PRO A 227 -14.05 -13.40 -5.45
N CYS A 228 -13.97 -12.72 -4.31
CA CYS A 228 -12.86 -11.87 -3.97
C CYS A 228 -11.80 -12.60 -3.14
N VAL A 229 -10.60 -12.04 -3.11
CA VAL A 229 -9.48 -12.43 -2.28
C VAL A 229 -8.98 -11.22 -1.51
N VAL A 230 -8.43 -11.45 -0.32
CA VAL A 230 -7.59 -10.49 0.41
C VAL A 230 -6.20 -11.07 0.50
N GLU A 231 -5.22 -10.35 -0.01
CA GLU A 231 -3.80 -10.69 0.08
C GLU A 231 -3.06 -9.65 0.92
N GLY A 232 -2.01 -10.08 1.59
CA GLY A 232 -1.21 -9.21 2.41
C GLY A 232 -0.07 -9.95 3.11
N CYS A 233 0.66 -9.20 3.94
CA CYS A 233 1.73 -9.75 4.75
C CYS A 233 1.61 -9.24 6.18
N PHE A 234 1.81 -10.13 7.13
CA PHE A 234 1.96 -9.82 8.54
C PHE A 234 3.45 -9.67 8.86
N PHE A 235 3.77 -8.64 9.63
CA PHE A 235 5.12 -8.41 10.17
C PHE A 235 4.99 -8.20 11.67
N GLU A 236 5.81 -8.90 12.43
CA GLU A 236 5.99 -8.67 13.86
C GLU A 236 7.33 -7.95 14.09
N THR A 237 7.28 -6.85 14.82
CA THR A 237 8.45 -6.02 15.11
C THR A 237 8.73 -5.96 16.59
N ASP A 238 9.99 -5.92 16.96
CA ASP A 238 10.40 -5.62 18.33
C ASP A 238 10.23 -4.11 18.60
N ASN A 239 9.42 -3.75 19.59
CA ASN A 239 9.11 -2.34 19.89
C ASN A 239 10.32 -1.55 20.45
N LYS A 240 11.39 -2.24 20.90
CA LYS A 240 12.59 -1.58 21.45
C LYS A 240 13.63 -1.31 20.37
N THR A 241 13.86 -2.30 19.48
CA THR A 241 14.87 -2.19 18.42
C THR A 241 14.30 -1.64 17.13
N GLY A 242 13.00 -1.83 16.89
CA GLY A 242 12.34 -1.54 15.62
C GLY A 242 12.56 -2.62 14.55
N GLU A 243 13.33 -3.68 14.86
CA GLU A 243 13.61 -4.75 13.91
C GLU A 243 12.38 -5.66 13.71
N THR A 244 12.20 -6.17 12.51
CA THR A 244 11.23 -7.24 12.25
C THR A 244 11.78 -8.57 12.75
N VAL A 245 10.97 -9.32 13.51
CA VAL A 245 11.33 -10.62 14.08
C VAL A 245 10.56 -11.78 13.44
N TYR A 246 9.44 -11.50 12.78
CA TYR A 246 8.64 -12.50 12.06
C TYR A 246 7.90 -11.87 10.88
N THR A 247 7.68 -12.68 9.83
CA THR A 247 6.87 -12.28 8.67
C THR A 247 6.13 -13.47 8.09
N GLU A 248 4.86 -13.27 7.70
CA GLU A 248 3.99 -14.27 7.11
C GLU A 248 3.09 -13.65 6.04
N ILE A 249 3.09 -14.21 4.82
CA ILE A 249 2.09 -13.87 3.81
C ILE A 249 0.77 -14.58 4.11
N PHE A 250 -0.33 -13.94 3.80
CA PHE A 250 -1.63 -14.56 3.86
C PHE A 250 -2.45 -14.26 2.61
N ARG A 251 -3.34 -15.22 2.31
CA ARG A 251 -4.36 -15.12 1.26
C ARG A 251 -5.65 -15.70 1.79
N ARG A 252 -6.73 -14.93 1.75
CA ARG A 252 -8.04 -15.35 2.27
C ARG A 252 -9.15 -15.04 1.27
#